data_6e755ae24daa83c75b4e3a37071a5ebc
#
_entry.id   6e755ae24daa83c75b4e3a37071a5ebc
#
_cell.length_a   1.000
_cell.length_b   1.000
_cell.length_c   1.000
_cell.angle_alpha   90.00
_cell.angle_beta   90.00
_cell.angle_gamma   90.00
#
_symmetry.space_group_name_H-M   'P 1'
#
loop_
_entity.id
_entity.type
_entity.pdbx_description
1 polymer ?
#
loop_
_entity_poly.entity_id
_entity_poly.type
_entity_poly.pdbx_seq_one_letter_code
_entity_poly.pdbx_strand_id
1 'polypeptide(L)'
;MNREKRIVIDAGHGGETDPGAVFYGRQEKDDTLKLALAVGNILEENGVEVVYTRVDDVYNTPYEKAEMANNAEGDFFVSIHRNATDMPGGASGTMTLVFKNEGILNEMAQSINQELKKTGFTDLGIVERPGLVVLRRTEMPSVLVEVGFIDNPEDNRRFDEHFEEIARAIADGILKVANQEKEEQGLYVIQTGAYRVRSLAEQQLVQLESEGYPAYLVSDDGYYYVRVGAFRELDNAVNLEKELRKAGYTTIMKIS
;
A
#
# COMPACT_ATOMS: atom_id res chain seq x y z
N MET A 1 -14.06 -7.62 11.73
CA MET A 1 -13.13 -8.28 10.78
C MET A 1 -12.44 -7.17 10.04
N ASN A 2 -11.10 -7.04 10.18
CA ASN A 2 -10.36 -6.12 9.33
C ASN A 2 -10.50 -6.64 7.89
N ARG A 3 -10.98 -5.79 7.00
CA ARG A 3 -10.99 -6.08 5.56
C ARG A 3 -9.53 -6.29 5.11
N GLU A 4 -9.28 -7.29 4.29
CA GLU A 4 -8.00 -7.43 3.59
C GLU A 4 -7.71 -6.15 2.81
N LYS A 5 -6.42 -5.75 2.75
CA LYS A 5 -6.04 -4.60 1.93
C LYS A 5 -6.43 -4.86 0.49
N ARG A 6 -7.09 -3.88 -0.13
CA ARG A 6 -7.51 -3.94 -1.52
C ARG A 6 -6.68 -2.98 -2.35
N ILE A 7 -5.97 -3.49 -3.32
CA ILE A 7 -5.12 -2.70 -4.21
C ILE A 7 -5.69 -2.74 -5.62
N VAL A 8 -5.91 -1.57 -6.21
CA VAL A 8 -6.33 -1.46 -7.60
C VAL A 8 -5.08 -1.35 -8.47
N ILE A 9 -4.89 -2.33 -9.35
CA ILE A 9 -3.81 -2.34 -10.35
C ILE A 9 -4.37 -1.90 -11.70
N ASP A 10 -3.83 -0.83 -12.21
CA ASP A 10 -4.18 -0.31 -13.53
C ASP A 10 -3.09 -0.66 -14.54
N ALA A 11 -3.49 -1.35 -15.60
CA ALA A 11 -2.65 -1.51 -16.79
C ALA A 11 -2.87 -0.29 -17.71
N GLY A 12 -1.84 0.52 -17.90
CA GLY A 12 -1.89 1.70 -18.77
C GLY A 12 -2.35 1.35 -20.18
N HIS A 13 -3.07 2.29 -20.82
CA HIS A 13 -3.57 2.13 -22.19
C HIS A 13 -4.52 0.95 -22.39
N GLY A 14 -4.76 0.53 -23.64
CA GLY A 14 -5.56 -0.65 -24.00
C GLY A 14 -6.44 -0.46 -25.23
N GLY A 15 -6.82 -1.58 -25.84
CA GLY A 15 -7.65 -1.64 -27.03
C GLY A 15 -6.95 -1.16 -28.31
N GLU A 16 -7.71 -1.14 -29.41
CA GLU A 16 -7.15 -0.75 -30.73
C GLU A 16 -6.85 0.75 -30.84
N THR A 17 -7.53 1.57 -30.05
CA THR A 17 -7.49 3.05 -30.17
C THR A 17 -6.44 3.69 -29.28
N ASP A 18 -5.91 2.98 -28.28
CA ASP A 18 -4.90 3.49 -27.35
C ASP A 18 -3.78 2.48 -27.13
N PRO A 19 -2.84 2.35 -28.06
CA PRO A 19 -1.69 1.46 -27.91
C PRO A 19 -0.65 1.96 -26.89
N GLY A 20 -0.78 3.20 -26.40
CA GLY A 20 0.28 3.90 -25.70
C GLY A 20 1.45 4.23 -26.60
N ALA A 21 2.64 4.36 -26.05
CA ALA A 21 3.85 4.54 -26.85
C ALA A 21 4.15 3.30 -27.68
N VAL A 22 4.65 3.54 -28.92
CA VAL A 22 4.96 2.44 -29.87
C VAL A 22 6.38 2.60 -30.37
N PHE A 23 7.17 1.50 -30.28
CA PHE A 23 8.53 1.48 -30.74
C PHE A 23 8.83 0.17 -31.49
N TYR A 24 9.14 0.25 -32.79
CA TYR A 24 9.38 -0.92 -33.69
C TYR A 24 8.31 -2.02 -33.57
N GLY A 25 7.04 -1.64 -33.45
CA GLY A 25 5.92 -2.58 -33.33
C GLY A 25 5.62 -3.08 -31.90
N ARG A 26 6.48 -2.82 -30.93
CA ARG A 26 6.18 -3.01 -29.50
C ARG A 26 5.21 -1.94 -29.03
N GLN A 27 4.13 -2.32 -28.38
CA GLN A 27 3.11 -1.42 -27.89
C GLN A 27 3.12 -1.41 -26.35
N GLU A 28 3.05 -0.22 -25.77
CA GLU A 28 3.05 -0.05 -24.33
C GLU A 28 1.91 -0.82 -23.66
N LYS A 29 0.71 -0.80 -24.25
CA LYS A 29 -0.46 -1.50 -23.71
C LYS A 29 -0.25 -3.00 -23.46
N ASP A 30 0.59 -3.67 -24.27
CA ASP A 30 0.85 -5.10 -24.14
C ASP A 30 1.82 -5.36 -22.98
N ASP A 31 2.86 -4.54 -22.85
CA ASP A 31 3.82 -4.59 -21.74
C ASP A 31 3.12 -4.31 -20.40
N THR A 32 2.30 -3.27 -20.36
CA THR A 32 1.61 -2.85 -19.13
C THR A 32 0.59 -3.87 -18.67
N LEU A 33 -0.18 -4.47 -19.59
CA LEU A 33 -1.13 -5.54 -19.25
C LEU A 33 -0.42 -6.75 -18.65
N LYS A 34 0.63 -7.22 -19.34
CA LYS A 34 1.40 -8.37 -18.88
C LYS A 34 2.01 -8.14 -17.49
N LEU A 35 2.59 -6.94 -17.28
CA LEU A 35 3.23 -6.61 -16.03
C LEU A 35 2.22 -6.38 -14.89
N ALA A 36 1.10 -5.72 -15.16
CA ALA A 36 0.03 -5.50 -14.20
C ALA A 36 -0.54 -6.82 -13.66
N LEU A 37 -0.79 -7.80 -14.54
CA LEU A 37 -1.25 -9.12 -14.15
C LEU A 37 -0.22 -9.87 -13.31
N ALA A 38 1.06 -9.80 -13.68
CA ALA A 38 2.13 -10.44 -12.91
C ALA A 38 2.29 -9.82 -11.51
N VAL A 39 2.25 -8.48 -11.41
CA VAL A 39 2.27 -7.77 -10.11
C VAL A 39 1.09 -8.16 -9.26
N GLY A 40 -0.12 -8.15 -9.82
CA GLY A 40 -1.33 -8.49 -9.09
C GLY A 40 -1.31 -9.93 -8.57
N ASN A 41 -0.88 -10.90 -9.37
CA ASN A 41 -0.74 -12.29 -8.92
C ASN A 41 0.19 -12.39 -7.70
N ILE A 42 1.33 -11.67 -7.69
CA ILE A 42 2.25 -11.67 -6.54
C ILE A 42 1.58 -11.05 -5.30
N LEU A 43 0.80 -9.98 -5.47
CA LEU A 43 0.06 -9.35 -4.38
C LEU A 43 -0.99 -10.30 -3.80
N GLU A 44 -1.75 -11.02 -4.65
CA GLU A 44 -2.76 -12.03 -4.25
C GLU A 44 -2.11 -13.18 -3.48
N GLU A 45 -0.96 -13.69 -3.92
CA GLU A 45 -0.16 -14.69 -3.20
C GLU A 45 0.28 -14.22 -1.80
N ASN A 46 0.36 -12.89 -1.59
CA ASN A 46 0.68 -12.27 -0.30
C ASN A 46 -0.55 -11.82 0.50
N GLY A 47 -1.75 -12.30 0.15
CA GLY A 47 -2.98 -12.06 0.91
C GLY A 47 -3.58 -10.66 0.73
N VAL A 48 -3.34 -10.04 -0.43
CA VAL A 48 -3.93 -8.76 -0.83
C VAL A 48 -5.08 -9.04 -1.79
N GLU A 49 -6.21 -8.38 -1.59
CA GLU A 49 -7.29 -8.36 -2.58
C GLU A 49 -6.92 -7.44 -3.75
N VAL A 50 -6.88 -7.97 -4.97
CA VAL A 50 -6.50 -7.19 -6.16
C VAL A 50 -7.70 -6.96 -7.05
N VAL A 51 -7.89 -5.71 -7.47
CA VAL A 51 -8.87 -5.32 -8.49
C VAL A 51 -8.10 -4.75 -9.69
N TYR A 52 -8.42 -5.22 -10.87
CA TYR A 52 -7.78 -4.75 -12.11
C TYR A 52 -8.70 -3.80 -12.87
N THR A 53 -8.16 -2.74 -13.45
CA THR A 53 -8.92 -1.87 -14.37
C THR A 53 -9.18 -2.55 -15.71
N ARG A 54 -8.31 -3.49 -16.11
CA ARG A 54 -8.49 -4.40 -17.24
C ARG A 54 -7.65 -5.66 -17.06
N VAL A 55 -8.14 -6.75 -17.60
CA VAL A 55 -7.43 -8.06 -17.67
C VAL A 55 -7.25 -8.54 -19.11
N ASP A 56 -7.81 -7.78 -20.05
CA ASP A 56 -7.76 -8.04 -21.49
C ASP A 56 -7.32 -6.76 -22.24
N ASP A 57 -7.14 -6.88 -23.58
CA ASP A 57 -6.82 -5.75 -24.43
C ASP A 57 -8.08 -4.94 -24.77
N VAL A 58 -8.62 -4.24 -23.76
CA VAL A 58 -9.76 -3.35 -23.86
C VAL A 58 -9.38 -1.92 -23.53
N TYR A 59 -10.04 -0.96 -24.19
CA TYR A 59 -9.86 0.45 -23.90
C TYR A 59 -10.81 0.92 -22.81
N ASN A 60 -10.27 1.51 -21.78
CA ASN A 60 -10.98 2.28 -20.77
C ASN A 60 -10.35 3.66 -20.69
N THR A 61 -11.16 4.70 -20.70
CA THR A 61 -10.68 6.06 -20.52
C THR A 61 -10.04 6.25 -19.14
N PRO A 62 -9.11 7.20 -18.95
CA PRO A 62 -8.55 7.50 -17.63
C PRO A 62 -9.63 7.85 -16.57
N TYR A 63 -10.78 8.39 -16.98
CA TYR A 63 -11.91 8.64 -16.08
C TYR A 63 -12.59 7.35 -15.63
N GLU A 64 -12.87 6.43 -16.57
CA GLU A 64 -13.45 5.12 -16.25
C GLU A 64 -12.53 4.31 -15.33
N LYS A 65 -11.22 4.33 -15.57
CA LYS A 65 -10.22 3.67 -14.71
C LYS A 65 -10.26 4.23 -13.28
N ALA A 66 -10.32 5.55 -13.12
CA ALA A 66 -10.44 6.18 -11.81
C ALA A 66 -11.79 5.85 -11.14
N GLU A 67 -12.89 5.81 -11.89
CA GLU A 67 -14.21 5.44 -11.38
C GLU A 67 -14.26 3.97 -10.95
N MET A 68 -13.65 3.05 -11.71
CA MET A 68 -13.51 1.64 -11.32
C MET A 68 -12.78 1.51 -9.99
N ALA A 69 -11.67 2.27 -9.80
CA ALA A 69 -10.91 2.26 -8.57
C ALA A 69 -11.72 2.78 -7.37
N ASN A 70 -12.45 3.87 -7.55
CA ASN A 70 -13.29 4.46 -6.51
C ASN A 70 -14.46 3.52 -6.13
N ASN A 71 -15.12 2.92 -7.13
CA ASN A 71 -16.20 1.95 -6.91
C ASN A 71 -15.73 0.66 -6.24
N ALA A 72 -14.46 0.29 -6.44
CA ALA A 72 -13.84 -0.84 -5.77
C ALA A 72 -13.49 -0.55 -4.30
N GLU A 73 -13.56 0.71 -3.87
CA GLU A 73 -13.12 1.14 -2.52
C GLU A 73 -11.69 0.66 -2.22
N GLY A 74 -10.76 0.84 -3.18
CA GLY A 74 -9.37 0.45 -3.04
C GLY A 74 -8.65 1.21 -1.92
N ASP A 75 -7.71 0.57 -1.25
CA ASP A 75 -6.82 1.25 -0.28
C ASP A 75 -5.69 1.99 -1.00
N PHE A 76 -5.22 1.46 -2.13
CA PHE A 76 -4.23 2.07 -3.01
C PHE A 76 -4.57 1.84 -4.48
N PHE A 77 -4.13 2.77 -5.32
CA PHE A 77 -4.18 2.65 -6.78
C PHE A 77 -2.76 2.72 -7.34
N VAL A 78 -2.39 1.73 -8.14
CA VAL A 78 -1.08 1.66 -8.80
C VAL A 78 -1.27 1.47 -10.29
N SER A 79 -0.95 2.49 -11.08
CA SER A 79 -0.97 2.43 -12.54
C SER A 79 0.41 2.06 -13.07
N ILE A 80 0.48 1.17 -14.04
CA ILE A 80 1.71 0.65 -14.64
C ILE A 80 1.81 1.12 -16.07
N HIS A 81 2.92 1.77 -16.40
CA HIS A 81 3.24 2.38 -17.68
C HIS A 81 4.67 2.09 -18.13
N ARG A 82 4.98 2.38 -19.37
CA ARG A 82 6.31 2.46 -19.97
C ARG A 82 6.52 3.86 -20.53
N ASN A 83 7.60 4.50 -20.10
CA ASN A 83 7.91 5.86 -20.55
C ASN A 83 8.36 5.90 -22.02
N ALA A 84 8.30 7.07 -22.61
CA ALA A 84 8.84 7.34 -23.94
C ALA A 84 9.34 8.78 -24.05
N THR A 85 10.26 9.04 -25.00
CA THR A 85 10.77 10.37 -25.32
C THR A 85 10.47 10.74 -26.77
N ASP A 86 10.62 12.03 -27.11
CA ASP A 86 10.51 12.49 -28.49
C ASP A 86 11.70 12.02 -29.35
N MET A 87 12.80 11.61 -28.70
CA MET A 87 14.01 11.09 -29.38
C MET A 87 14.31 9.67 -28.87
N PRO A 88 14.06 8.63 -29.68
CA PRO A 88 14.33 7.26 -29.29
C PRO A 88 15.75 7.05 -28.75
N GLY A 89 15.83 6.37 -27.60
CA GLY A 89 17.09 6.13 -26.88
C GLY A 89 17.62 7.32 -26.09
N GLY A 90 16.89 8.44 -26.06
CA GLY A 90 17.31 9.67 -25.38
C GLY A 90 17.29 9.60 -23.85
N ALA A 91 16.57 8.65 -23.28
CA ALA A 91 16.50 8.43 -21.84
C ALA A 91 16.44 6.95 -21.49
N SER A 92 16.75 6.62 -20.23
CA SER A 92 16.72 5.25 -19.67
C SER A 92 16.45 5.33 -18.17
N GLY A 93 15.74 4.34 -17.62
CA GLY A 93 15.48 4.23 -16.19
C GLY A 93 14.00 4.26 -15.83
N THR A 94 13.70 4.20 -14.55
CA THR A 94 12.34 4.17 -14.01
C THR A 94 12.06 5.40 -13.15
N MET A 95 10.80 5.80 -13.09
CA MET A 95 10.33 6.85 -12.18
C MET A 95 8.90 6.58 -11.73
N THR A 96 8.50 7.20 -10.63
CA THR A 96 7.10 7.14 -10.19
C THR A 96 6.48 8.53 -10.21
N LEU A 97 5.32 8.63 -10.82
CA LEU A 97 4.53 9.86 -10.90
C LEU A 97 3.49 9.86 -9.79
N VAL A 98 3.32 11.03 -9.15
CA VAL A 98 2.38 11.24 -8.06
C VAL A 98 1.58 12.52 -8.29
N PHE A 99 0.39 12.62 -7.66
CA PHE A 99 -0.35 13.88 -7.66
C PHE A 99 0.42 14.97 -6.91
N LYS A 100 0.94 14.64 -5.70
CA LYS A 100 1.78 15.48 -4.86
C LYS A 100 2.83 14.61 -4.16
N ASN A 101 4.06 15.09 -4.12
CA ASN A 101 5.18 14.34 -3.54
C ASN A 101 5.28 14.55 -2.03
N GLU A 102 4.32 14.02 -1.27
CA GLU A 102 4.27 14.09 0.19
C GLU A 102 3.59 12.86 0.81
N GLY A 103 3.85 12.62 2.11
CA GLY A 103 3.19 11.58 2.91
C GLY A 103 3.26 10.20 2.27
N ILE A 104 2.17 9.46 2.34
CA ILE A 104 2.09 8.08 1.86
C ILE A 104 2.36 7.93 0.35
N LEU A 105 2.10 8.97 -0.46
CA LEU A 105 2.40 8.95 -1.89
C LEU A 105 3.91 8.94 -2.12
N ASN A 106 4.66 9.76 -1.37
CA ASN A 106 6.12 9.77 -1.40
C ASN A 106 6.69 8.43 -0.95
N GLU A 107 6.19 7.86 0.14
CA GLU A 107 6.64 6.58 0.69
C GLU A 107 6.42 5.43 -0.30
N MET A 108 5.22 5.34 -0.90
CA MET A 108 4.89 4.35 -1.92
C MET A 108 5.81 4.48 -3.14
N ALA A 109 5.95 5.69 -3.66
CA ALA A 109 6.78 5.95 -4.83
C ALA A 109 8.27 5.65 -4.56
N GLN A 110 8.79 6.06 -3.41
CA GLN A 110 10.17 5.73 -3.00
C GLN A 110 10.39 4.24 -2.85
N SER A 111 9.45 3.54 -2.21
CA SER A 111 9.54 2.10 -1.98
C SER A 111 9.60 1.34 -3.31
N ILE A 112 8.70 1.65 -4.25
CA ILE A 112 8.68 1.02 -5.57
C ILE A 112 9.97 1.33 -6.35
N ASN A 113 10.40 2.60 -6.40
CA ASN A 113 11.62 2.99 -7.11
C ASN A 113 12.86 2.31 -6.54
N GLN A 114 12.98 2.18 -5.21
CA GLN A 114 14.10 1.50 -4.57
C GLN A 114 14.16 0.01 -4.92
N GLU A 115 13.01 -0.68 -5.00
CA GLU A 115 12.97 -2.07 -5.41
C GLU A 115 13.29 -2.22 -6.91
N LEU A 116 12.71 -1.40 -7.78
CA LEU A 116 13.01 -1.39 -9.22
C LEU A 116 14.49 -1.11 -9.52
N LYS A 117 15.13 -0.26 -8.74
CA LYS A 117 16.58 0.00 -8.86
C LYS A 117 17.42 -1.27 -8.70
N LYS A 118 16.98 -2.24 -7.89
CA LYS A 118 17.69 -3.51 -7.69
C LYS A 118 17.67 -4.40 -8.93
N THR A 119 16.69 -4.21 -9.82
CA THR A 119 16.62 -4.92 -11.11
C THR A 119 17.52 -4.30 -12.19
N GLY A 120 18.31 -3.28 -11.82
CA GLY A 120 19.31 -2.64 -12.68
C GLY A 120 18.82 -1.39 -13.40
N PHE A 121 17.59 -0.96 -13.22
CA PHE A 121 17.15 0.35 -13.73
C PHE A 121 17.79 1.51 -12.97
N THR A 122 18.05 2.59 -13.68
CA THR A 122 18.38 3.88 -13.04
C THR A 122 17.11 4.46 -12.43
N ASP A 123 17.16 4.81 -11.15
CA ASP A 123 16.08 5.53 -10.49
C ASP A 123 16.14 7.02 -10.86
N LEU A 124 15.13 7.47 -11.59
CA LEU A 124 14.96 8.86 -12.01
C LEU A 124 14.14 9.70 -11.00
N GLY A 125 13.74 9.08 -9.89
CA GLY A 125 13.06 9.74 -8.80
C GLY A 125 11.54 9.81 -8.93
N ILE A 126 10.96 10.75 -8.20
CA ILE A 126 9.52 10.97 -8.11
C ILE A 126 9.17 12.29 -8.78
N VAL A 127 8.14 12.28 -9.60
CA VAL A 127 7.72 13.47 -10.36
C VAL A 127 6.25 13.78 -10.10
N GLU A 128 5.95 15.02 -9.73
CA GLU A 128 4.57 15.48 -9.59
C GLU A 128 3.91 15.65 -10.95
N ARG A 129 2.72 15.06 -11.12
CA ARG A 129 1.88 15.14 -12.31
C ARG A 129 0.40 15.34 -11.94
N PRO A 130 0.03 16.47 -11.33
CA PRO A 130 -1.35 16.73 -10.88
C PRO A 130 -2.36 16.82 -12.03
N GLY A 131 -1.89 16.91 -13.27
CA GLY A 131 -2.73 16.91 -14.46
C GLY A 131 -3.24 15.53 -14.88
N LEU A 132 -2.59 14.44 -14.44
CA LEU A 132 -3.01 13.08 -14.81
C LEU A 132 -4.34 12.73 -14.13
N VAL A 133 -5.31 12.29 -14.95
CA VAL A 133 -6.68 12.03 -14.48
C VAL A 133 -6.69 10.91 -13.43
N VAL A 134 -5.99 9.82 -13.66
CA VAL A 134 -5.93 8.67 -12.74
C VAL A 134 -5.30 9.02 -11.39
N LEU A 135 -4.38 10.00 -11.33
CA LEU A 135 -3.80 10.47 -10.07
C LEU A 135 -4.66 11.51 -9.36
N ARG A 136 -5.49 12.25 -10.12
CA ARG A 136 -6.30 13.36 -9.59
C ARG A 136 -7.70 12.93 -9.18
N ARG A 137 -8.27 11.89 -9.81
CA ARG A 137 -9.67 11.48 -9.68
C ARG A 137 -9.87 10.24 -8.84
N THR A 138 -8.83 9.49 -8.55
CA THR A 138 -8.87 8.42 -7.55
C THR A 138 -9.00 9.03 -6.15
N GLU A 139 -9.85 8.44 -5.31
CA GLU A 139 -10.13 8.89 -3.94
C GLU A 139 -9.16 8.29 -2.92
N MET A 140 -8.42 7.25 -3.31
CA MET A 140 -7.36 6.63 -2.52
C MET A 140 -5.98 7.14 -2.94
N PRO A 141 -4.93 6.93 -2.12
CA PRO A 141 -3.55 7.17 -2.50
C PRO A 141 -3.20 6.48 -3.82
N SER A 142 -2.69 7.26 -4.79
CA SER A 142 -2.46 6.81 -6.16
C SER A 142 -1.07 7.15 -6.66
N VAL A 143 -0.42 6.19 -7.31
CA VAL A 143 0.88 6.35 -7.98
C VAL A 143 0.82 5.78 -9.40
N LEU A 144 1.66 6.32 -10.30
CA LEU A 144 1.85 5.79 -11.64
C LEU A 144 3.34 5.48 -11.83
N VAL A 145 3.65 4.22 -12.15
CA VAL A 145 5.02 3.72 -12.27
C VAL A 145 5.40 3.63 -13.73
N GLU A 146 6.43 4.38 -14.13
CA GLU A 146 7.04 4.32 -15.45
C GLU A 146 8.20 3.33 -15.43
N VAL A 147 8.01 2.14 -15.98
CA VAL A 147 8.95 1.02 -15.91
C VAL A 147 9.85 0.99 -17.12
N GLY A 148 10.87 1.84 -17.11
CA GLY A 148 11.80 1.99 -18.24
C GLY A 148 11.18 2.71 -19.45
N PHE A 149 12.00 3.04 -20.41
CA PHE A 149 11.59 3.71 -21.64
C PHE A 149 11.38 2.68 -22.76
N ILE A 150 10.17 2.63 -23.33
CA ILE A 150 9.85 1.68 -24.40
C ILE A 150 10.61 1.96 -25.70
N ASP A 151 11.02 3.22 -25.90
CA ASP A 151 11.83 3.67 -27.03
C ASP A 151 13.34 3.52 -26.78
N ASN A 152 13.76 2.90 -25.68
CA ASN A 152 15.15 2.58 -25.36
C ASN A 152 15.41 1.05 -25.46
N PRO A 153 16.29 0.59 -26.39
CA PRO A 153 16.55 -0.84 -26.57
C PRO A 153 17.13 -1.53 -25.33
N GLU A 154 17.94 -0.84 -24.53
CA GLU A 154 18.53 -1.42 -23.31
C GLU A 154 17.47 -1.60 -22.22
N ASP A 155 16.56 -0.62 -22.05
CA ASP A 155 15.43 -0.75 -21.12
C ASP A 155 14.47 -1.85 -21.56
N ASN A 156 14.24 -2.03 -22.87
CA ASN A 156 13.45 -3.13 -23.39
C ASN A 156 14.11 -4.49 -23.15
N ARG A 157 15.41 -4.59 -23.38
CA ARG A 157 16.16 -5.83 -23.10
C ARG A 157 16.05 -6.18 -21.61
N ARG A 158 16.25 -5.21 -20.72
CA ARG A 158 16.13 -5.41 -19.28
C ARG A 158 14.72 -5.79 -18.86
N PHE A 159 13.71 -5.15 -19.41
CA PHE A 159 12.30 -5.47 -19.17
C PHE A 159 12.01 -6.94 -19.53
N ASP A 160 12.52 -7.41 -20.66
CA ASP A 160 12.28 -8.78 -21.13
C ASP A 160 13.08 -9.83 -20.35
N GLU A 161 14.36 -9.57 -20.08
CA GLU A 161 15.26 -10.51 -19.39
C GLU A 161 14.97 -10.63 -17.90
N HIS A 162 14.47 -9.55 -17.23
CA HIS A 162 14.22 -9.50 -15.80
C HIS A 162 12.73 -9.29 -15.46
N PHE A 163 11.84 -9.72 -16.34
CA PHE A 163 10.39 -9.46 -16.21
C PHE A 163 9.82 -9.87 -14.86
N GLU A 164 10.08 -11.08 -14.39
CA GLU A 164 9.57 -11.60 -13.11
C GLU A 164 10.17 -10.86 -11.90
N GLU A 165 11.45 -10.46 -12.00
CA GLU A 165 12.12 -9.67 -10.97
C GLU A 165 11.53 -8.26 -10.88
N ILE A 166 11.19 -7.66 -12.02
CA ILE A 166 10.53 -6.35 -12.10
C ILE A 166 9.13 -6.42 -11.51
N ALA A 167 8.34 -7.44 -11.84
CA ALA A 167 7.02 -7.62 -11.27
C ALA A 167 7.09 -7.78 -9.75
N ARG A 168 8.02 -8.59 -9.26
CA ARG A 168 8.28 -8.78 -7.82
C ARG A 168 8.74 -7.49 -7.15
N ALA A 169 9.62 -6.71 -7.77
CA ALA A 169 10.10 -5.44 -7.23
C ALA A 169 8.95 -4.43 -7.02
N ILE A 170 8.03 -4.33 -7.98
CA ILE A 170 6.85 -3.46 -7.84
C ILE A 170 5.96 -3.97 -6.70
N ALA A 171 5.64 -5.27 -6.67
CA ALA A 171 4.81 -5.85 -5.63
C ALA A 171 5.43 -5.70 -4.23
N ASP A 172 6.73 -5.95 -4.07
CA ASP A 172 7.45 -5.79 -2.80
C ASP A 172 7.45 -4.32 -2.33
N GLY A 173 7.62 -3.38 -3.27
CA GLY A 173 7.53 -1.95 -2.98
C GLY A 173 6.14 -1.54 -2.46
N ILE A 174 5.08 -2.06 -3.05
CA ILE A 174 3.70 -1.86 -2.62
C ILE A 174 3.46 -2.49 -1.24
N LEU A 175 3.82 -3.76 -1.07
CA LEU A 175 3.60 -4.52 0.17
C LEU A 175 4.28 -3.90 1.38
N LYS A 176 5.47 -3.34 1.22
CA LYS A 176 6.18 -2.65 2.29
C LYS A 176 5.34 -1.53 2.88
N VAL A 177 4.76 -0.67 2.05
CA VAL A 177 3.98 0.47 2.51
C VAL A 177 2.59 0.04 2.98
N ALA A 178 1.91 -0.83 2.23
CA ALA A 178 0.60 -1.35 2.60
C ALA A 178 0.61 -2.08 3.96
N ASN A 179 1.72 -2.75 4.31
CA ASN A 179 1.89 -3.43 5.59
C ASN A 179 2.31 -2.47 6.72
N GLN A 180 3.07 -1.39 6.41
CA GLN A 180 3.44 -0.36 7.40
C GLN A 180 2.20 0.36 7.95
N GLU A 181 1.20 0.68 7.11
CA GLU A 181 -0.06 1.24 7.59
C GLU A 181 -0.79 0.33 8.59
N LYS A 182 -0.61 -1.01 8.50
CA LYS A 182 -1.11 -1.94 9.52
C LYS A 182 -0.33 -1.83 10.84
N GLU A 183 0.94 -1.43 10.78
CA GLU A 183 1.80 -1.27 11.97
C GLU A 183 1.63 0.09 12.63
N GLU A 184 1.34 1.14 11.85
CA GLU A 184 1.06 2.50 12.36
C GLU A 184 -0.38 2.68 12.87
N GLN A 185 -1.33 1.83 12.52
CA GLN A 185 -2.58 1.72 13.25
C GLN A 185 -2.24 1.17 14.63
N GLY A 186 -2.14 2.10 15.59
CA GLY A 186 -1.78 1.79 16.97
C GLY A 186 -2.61 0.63 17.52
N LEU A 187 -2.06 -0.10 18.47
CA LEU A 187 -2.72 -1.26 19.05
C LEU A 187 -3.95 -0.82 19.85
N TYR A 188 -5.07 -1.50 19.67
CA TYR A 188 -6.22 -1.38 20.56
C TYR A 188 -5.84 -1.95 21.92
N VAL A 189 -5.84 -1.12 22.95
CA VAL A 189 -5.54 -1.51 24.33
C VAL A 189 -6.72 -1.18 25.23
N ILE A 190 -6.99 -2.04 26.22
CA ILE A 190 -8.05 -1.78 27.20
C ILE A 190 -7.43 -1.22 28.48
N GLN A 191 -7.73 0.01 28.81
CA GLN A 191 -7.34 0.64 30.06
C GLN A 191 -8.39 0.36 31.12
N THR A 192 -7.97 -0.22 32.26
CA THR A 192 -8.85 -0.57 33.39
C THR A 192 -8.67 0.34 34.60
N GLY A 193 -7.57 1.12 34.64
CA GLY A 193 -7.31 2.05 35.73
C GLY A 193 -6.37 3.18 35.32
N ALA A 194 -6.48 4.29 36.07
CA ALA A 194 -5.57 5.43 36.01
C ALA A 194 -5.34 5.94 37.45
N TYR A 195 -4.10 5.89 37.91
CA TYR A 195 -3.74 6.17 39.30
C TYR A 195 -2.63 7.21 39.37
N ARG A 196 -2.70 8.09 40.36
CA ARG A 196 -1.58 8.99 40.68
C ARG A 196 -0.54 8.35 41.59
N VAL A 197 -0.94 7.28 42.28
CA VAL A 197 -0.08 6.53 43.23
C VAL A 197 0.27 5.18 42.61
N ARG A 198 1.55 4.95 42.38
CA ARG A 198 2.06 3.76 41.70
C ARG A 198 1.65 2.44 42.37
N SER A 199 1.68 2.39 43.72
CA SER A 199 1.33 1.17 44.47
C SER A 199 -0.15 0.75 44.29
N LEU A 200 -1.06 1.70 44.02
CA LEU A 200 -2.46 1.37 43.73
C LEU A 200 -2.62 0.78 42.33
N ALA A 201 -1.85 1.26 41.37
CA ALA A 201 -1.82 0.69 40.04
C ALA A 201 -1.22 -0.72 40.05
N GLU A 202 -0.12 -0.93 40.82
CA GLU A 202 0.52 -2.25 41.00
C GLU A 202 -0.42 -3.26 41.68
N GLN A 203 -1.25 -2.86 42.64
CA GLN A 203 -2.27 -3.73 43.23
C GLN A 203 -3.29 -4.21 42.18
N GLN A 204 -3.80 -3.32 41.36
CA GLN A 204 -4.72 -3.71 40.29
C GLN A 204 -4.02 -4.59 39.22
N LEU A 205 -2.76 -4.29 38.87
CA LEU A 205 -1.97 -5.11 37.96
C LEU A 205 -1.88 -6.56 38.46
N VAL A 206 -1.42 -6.75 39.71
CA VAL A 206 -1.28 -8.08 40.34
C VAL A 206 -2.61 -8.84 40.39
N GLN A 207 -3.71 -8.11 40.66
CA GLN A 207 -5.04 -8.71 40.67
C GLN A 207 -5.40 -9.23 39.27
N LEU A 208 -5.27 -8.41 38.22
CA LEU A 208 -5.56 -8.79 36.83
C LEU A 208 -4.68 -9.97 36.37
N GLU A 209 -3.39 -9.94 36.69
CA GLU A 209 -2.47 -11.05 36.37
C GLU A 209 -2.86 -12.35 37.09
N SER A 210 -3.29 -12.27 38.36
CA SER A 210 -3.75 -13.44 39.10
C SER A 210 -5.04 -14.05 38.56
N GLU A 211 -5.86 -13.23 37.87
CA GLU A 211 -7.07 -13.64 37.15
C GLU A 211 -6.79 -14.13 35.72
N GLY A 212 -5.51 -14.10 35.28
CA GLY A 212 -5.06 -14.59 33.98
C GLY A 212 -5.11 -13.56 32.84
N TYR A 213 -5.34 -12.30 33.15
CA TYR A 213 -5.34 -11.23 32.13
C TYR A 213 -3.91 -10.74 31.82
N PRO A 214 -3.56 -10.48 30.55
CA PRO A 214 -2.25 -9.95 30.16
C PRO A 214 -2.18 -8.44 30.43
N ALA A 215 -2.05 -8.07 31.71
CA ALA A 215 -2.02 -6.69 32.17
C ALA A 215 -0.59 -6.14 32.24
N TYR A 216 -0.45 -4.81 32.09
CA TYR A 216 0.81 -4.09 32.21
C TYR A 216 0.60 -2.63 32.63
N LEU A 217 1.67 -1.98 33.14
CA LEU A 217 1.65 -0.58 33.54
C LEU A 217 2.28 0.31 32.49
N VAL A 218 1.66 1.46 32.27
CA VAL A 218 2.22 2.58 31.49
C VAL A 218 2.24 3.82 32.38
N SER A 219 3.37 4.52 32.44
CA SER A 219 3.49 5.81 33.14
C SER A 219 3.51 6.95 32.12
N ASP A 220 2.58 7.88 32.25
CA ASP A 220 2.46 9.03 31.37
C ASP A 220 1.79 10.20 32.13
N ASP A 221 2.32 11.43 31.94
CA ASP A 221 1.81 12.68 32.52
C ASP A 221 1.46 12.61 34.02
N GLY A 222 2.33 11.96 34.81
CA GLY A 222 2.16 11.83 36.27
C GLY A 222 1.09 10.83 36.71
N TYR A 223 0.58 10.01 35.79
CA TYR A 223 -0.33 8.91 36.07
C TYR A 223 0.29 7.56 35.78
N TYR A 224 -0.21 6.55 36.45
CA TYR A 224 0.06 5.14 36.20
C TYR A 224 -1.22 4.49 35.66
N TYR A 225 -1.17 4.08 34.40
CA TYR A 225 -2.28 3.44 33.72
C TYR A 225 -2.12 1.93 33.74
N VAL A 226 -3.17 1.23 34.17
CA VAL A 226 -3.23 -0.22 34.05
C VAL A 226 -3.92 -0.56 32.73
N ARG A 227 -3.21 -1.22 31.84
CA ARG A 227 -3.68 -1.64 30.52
C ARG A 227 -3.68 -3.15 30.41
N VAL A 228 -4.61 -3.69 29.62
CA VAL A 228 -4.81 -5.14 29.45
C VAL A 228 -4.89 -5.44 27.96
N GLY A 229 -4.02 -6.35 27.50
CA GLY A 229 -3.93 -6.73 26.11
C GLY A 229 -3.47 -5.60 25.19
N ALA A 230 -3.04 -5.99 24.00
CA ALA A 230 -2.71 -5.08 22.91
C ALA A 230 -3.02 -5.82 21.59
N PHE A 231 -3.99 -5.32 20.84
CA PHE A 231 -4.56 -6.03 19.69
C PHE A 231 -4.49 -5.17 18.43
N ARG A 232 -4.12 -5.77 17.33
CA ARG A 232 -4.27 -5.14 16.00
C ARG A 232 -5.73 -5.18 15.53
N GLU A 233 -6.45 -6.25 15.88
CA GLU A 233 -7.83 -6.48 15.48
C GLU A 233 -8.79 -5.92 16.53
N LEU A 234 -9.69 -5.02 16.11
CA LEU A 234 -10.70 -4.41 16.97
C LEU A 234 -11.59 -5.46 17.67
N ASP A 235 -12.00 -6.50 16.94
CA ASP A 235 -12.87 -7.55 17.48
C ASP A 235 -12.24 -8.27 18.67
N ASN A 236 -10.92 -8.52 18.64
CA ASN A 236 -10.20 -9.13 19.75
C ASN A 236 -10.18 -8.22 20.98
N ALA A 237 -9.97 -6.90 20.77
CA ALA A 237 -10.03 -5.92 21.83
C ALA A 237 -11.44 -5.81 22.43
N VAL A 238 -12.48 -5.78 21.57
CA VAL A 238 -13.90 -5.76 21.99
C VAL A 238 -14.26 -7.00 22.80
N ASN A 239 -13.79 -8.17 22.41
CA ASN A 239 -14.06 -9.41 23.15
C ASN A 239 -13.43 -9.38 24.53
N LEU A 240 -12.14 -8.99 24.65
CA LEU A 240 -11.48 -8.84 25.94
C LEU A 240 -12.15 -7.75 26.79
N GLU A 241 -12.56 -6.62 26.20
CA GLU A 241 -13.28 -5.57 26.93
C GLU A 241 -14.59 -6.08 27.54
N LYS A 242 -15.36 -6.88 26.78
CA LYS A 242 -16.60 -7.52 27.30
C LYS A 242 -16.32 -8.48 28.44
N GLU A 243 -15.24 -9.23 28.39
CA GLU A 243 -14.82 -10.16 29.47
C GLU A 243 -14.45 -9.37 30.73
N LEU A 244 -13.62 -8.34 30.62
CA LEU A 244 -13.22 -7.50 31.73
C LEU A 244 -14.43 -6.79 32.38
N ARG A 245 -15.38 -6.30 31.59
CA ARG A 245 -16.62 -5.71 32.11
C ARG A 245 -17.49 -6.71 32.86
N LYS A 246 -17.59 -7.97 32.38
CA LYS A 246 -18.28 -9.05 33.10
C LYS A 246 -17.59 -9.41 34.40
N ALA A 247 -16.25 -9.32 34.46
CA ALA A 247 -15.46 -9.49 35.67
C ALA A 247 -15.54 -8.30 36.66
N GLY A 248 -16.26 -7.23 36.28
CA GLY A 248 -16.50 -6.06 37.15
C GLY A 248 -15.53 -4.90 36.97
N TYR A 249 -14.64 -4.95 35.97
CA TYR A 249 -13.70 -3.86 35.69
C TYR A 249 -14.35 -2.72 34.89
N THR A 250 -14.02 -1.49 35.24
CA THR A 250 -14.28 -0.34 34.38
C THR A 250 -13.26 -0.35 33.23
N THR A 251 -13.70 -0.15 32.01
CA THR A 251 -12.84 -0.24 30.83
C THR A 251 -12.97 0.98 29.93
N ILE A 252 -11.86 1.40 29.34
CA ILE A 252 -11.80 2.39 28.26
C ILE A 252 -10.88 1.79 27.19
N MET A 253 -11.41 1.62 25.99
CA MET A 253 -10.60 1.24 24.85
C MET A 253 -9.82 2.47 24.31
N LYS A 254 -8.56 2.30 24.03
CA LYS A 254 -7.67 3.31 23.46
C LYS A 254 -6.88 2.71 22.30
N ILE A 255 -6.42 3.58 21.42
CA ILE A 255 -5.39 3.28 20.43
C ILE A 255 -4.09 3.87 20.97
N SER A 256 -3.04 3.04 21.07
CA SER A 256 -1.72 3.44 21.64
C SER A 256 -0.65 3.35 20.58
#